data_0dbb6915327f5feb0ee2737467e07566
#
_entry.id   0dbb6915327f5feb0ee2737467e07566
#
_cell.length_a   1.000
_cell.length_b   1.000
_cell.length_c   1.000
_cell.angle_alpha   90.00
_cell.angle_beta   90.00
_cell.angle_gamma   90.00
#
_symmetry.space_group_name_H-M   'P 1'
#
loop_
_entity.id
_entity.type
_entity.pdbx_description
1 polymer ?
#
loop_
_entity_poly.entity_id
_entity_poly.type
_entity_poly.pdbx_seq_one_letter_code
_entity_poly.pdbx_strand_id
1 'polypeptide(L)'
;MFEIGEHRLLCGDSTDSDSVAKLMNGEKADMVFTDPPYGFNYTKKSDGLSIQNDGDEFVDVIRDAISLIQCDTYFICGDAKTARKFLIATEHLGEPKSTIVWVKPIQHRMHRFEPCHELIWYWGDNGNPFYGSNVFQAKREINKTHPTIKPIELIEYCLKSVNKKLVADLFLGSGSTMVASHQLNRKCYGMELDPKYCQVIIDRMRKLEPTIKIKRNGEDYVKAI
;
A
#
# COMPACT_ATOMS: atom_id res chain seq x y z
N MET A 1 2.90 -2.64 17.88
CA MET A 1 2.49 -1.29 17.45
C MET A 1 3.66 -0.35 17.54
N PHE A 2 3.92 0.41 16.47
CA PHE A 2 4.87 1.53 16.46
C PHE A 2 4.14 2.83 16.15
N GLU A 3 4.54 3.89 16.82
CA GLU A 3 4.19 5.26 16.49
C GLU A 3 5.44 5.92 15.90
N ILE A 4 5.34 6.44 14.68
CA ILE A 4 6.47 6.98 13.91
C ILE A 4 6.10 8.43 13.54
N GLY A 5 6.51 9.40 14.38
CA GLY A 5 5.97 10.74 14.32
C GLY A 5 4.44 10.72 14.47
N GLU A 6 3.72 11.20 13.47
CA GLU A 6 2.25 11.14 13.43
C GLU A 6 1.70 9.87 12.75
N HIS A 7 2.56 8.98 12.27
CA HIS A 7 2.17 7.74 11.61
C HIS A 7 2.04 6.60 12.62
N ARG A 8 1.30 5.55 12.22
CA ARG A 8 1.16 4.32 12.99
C ARG A 8 1.51 3.11 12.13
N LEU A 9 2.26 2.18 12.68
CA LEU A 9 2.61 0.92 12.07
C LEU A 9 2.27 -0.21 13.02
N LEU A 10 1.40 -1.11 12.61
CA LEU A 10 1.10 -2.33 13.35
C LEU A 10 1.63 -3.55 12.60
N CYS A 11 2.42 -4.37 13.29
CA CYS A 11 2.81 -5.68 12.79
C CYS A 11 1.69 -6.66 13.14
N GLY A 12 0.98 -7.16 12.12
CA GLY A 12 -0.16 -8.05 12.32
C GLY A 12 -0.92 -8.37 11.03
N ASP A 13 -1.92 -9.21 11.16
CA ASP A 13 -2.79 -9.63 10.07
C ASP A 13 -3.84 -8.55 9.80
N SER A 14 -3.94 -8.11 8.55
CA SER A 14 -4.88 -7.10 8.09
C SER A 14 -6.34 -7.57 8.04
N THR A 15 -6.58 -8.87 8.17
CA THR A 15 -7.93 -9.45 8.25
C THR A 15 -8.44 -9.56 9.70
N ASP A 16 -7.58 -9.30 10.69
CA ASP A 16 -7.96 -9.31 12.11
C ASP A 16 -8.55 -7.96 12.53
N SER A 17 -9.84 -7.96 12.83
CA SER A 17 -10.61 -6.76 13.21
C SER A 17 -10.06 -6.05 14.45
N ASP A 18 -9.57 -6.81 15.44
CA ASP A 18 -9.02 -6.22 16.67
C ASP A 18 -7.70 -5.50 16.39
N SER A 19 -6.86 -6.08 15.53
CA SER A 19 -5.63 -5.46 15.06
C SER A 19 -5.90 -4.17 14.29
N VAL A 20 -6.87 -4.18 13.37
CA VAL A 20 -7.25 -2.98 12.61
C VAL A 20 -7.84 -1.91 13.55
N ALA A 21 -8.71 -2.29 14.48
CA ALA A 21 -9.25 -1.36 15.49
C ALA A 21 -8.13 -0.75 16.35
N LYS A 22 -7.15 -1.54 16.76
CA LYS A 22 -5.96 -1.06 17.49
C LYS A 22 -5.10 -0.11 16.67
N LEU A 23 -4.90 -0.39 15.37
CA LEU A 23 -4.21 0.49 14.45
C LEU A 23 -4.91 1.85 14.39
N MET A 24 -6.20 1.82 14.11
CA MET A 24 -7.03 3.02 13.91
C MET A 24 -7.26 3.82 15.20
N ASN A 25 -7.29 3.15 16.36
CA ASN A 25 -7.45 3.79 17.68
C ASN A 25 -8.63 4.78 17.76
N GLY A 26 -9.75 4.41 17.16
CA GLY A 26 -10.95 5.24 17.12
C GLY A 26 -10.97 6.34 16.07
N GLU A 27 -9.87 6.56 15.33
CA GLU A 27 -9.85 7.48 14.19
C GLU A 27 -10.45 6.80 12.95
N LYS A 28 -11.06 7.59 12.07
CA LYS A 28 -11.56 7.13 10.77
C LYS A 28 -10.56 7.52 9.69
N ALA A 29 -10.23 6.56 8.82
CA ALA A 29 -9.45 6.88 7.63
C ALA A 29 -10.23 7.82 6.71
N ASP A 30 -9.55 8.82 6.15
CA ASP A 30 -10.13 9.65 5.10
C ASP A 30 -10.08 8.94 3.75
N MET A 31 -9.09 8.07 3.56
CA MET A 31 -8.89 7.30 2.35
C MET A 31 -8.07 6.03 2.62
N VAL A 32 -8.20 5.08 1.71
CA VAL A 32 -7.31 3.92 1.59
C VAL A 32 -6.44 4.09 0.34
N PHE A 33 -5.13 3.90 0.48
CA PHE A 33 -4.23 3.58 -0.63
C PHE A 33 -3.51 2.30 -0.27
N THR A 34 -3.64 1.23 -1.07
CA THR A 34 -3.10 -0.07 -0.69
C THR A 34 -2.67 -0.91 -1.88
N ASP A 35 -1.66 -1.76 -1.65
CA ASP A 35 -1.04 -2.66 -2.63
C ASP A 35 -1.09 -4.11 -2.12
N PRO A 36 -2.29 -4.74 -2.12
CA PRO A 36 -2.46 -6.09 -1.59
C PRO A 36 -1.77 -7.15 -2.48
N PRO A 37 -1.63 -8.40 -2.00
CA PRO A 37 -1.16 -9.52 -2.82
C PRO A 37 -1.96 -9.69 -4.10
N TYR A 38 -1.32 -10.19 -5.19
CA TYR A 38 -1.95 -10.31 -6.51
C TYR A 38 -2.34 -11.74 -6.89
N GLY A 39 -2.06 -12.73 -6.04
CA GLY A 39 -2.38 -14.13 -6.28
C GLY A 39 -1.42 -14.82 -7.26
N PHE A 40 -0.16 -14.39 -7.33
CA PHE A 40 0.84 -14.96 -8.22
C PHE A 40 1.71 -16.03 -7.56
N ASN A 41 1.51 -16.34 -6.27
CA ASN A 41 2.37 -17.25 -5.50
C ASN A 41 3.85 -16.85 -5.61
N TYR A 42 4.14 -15.55 -5.46
CA TYR A 42 5.46 -15.02 -5.70
C TYR A 42 6.48 -15.59 -4.71
N THR A 43 7.49 -16.30 -5.23
CA THR A 43 8.64 -16.75 -4.45
C THR A 43 9.90 -16.47 -5.24
N LYS A 44 10.80 -15.66 -4.69
CA LYS A 44 12.08 -15.38 -5.29
C LYS A 44 13.06 -16.53 -5.05
N LYS A 45 13.48 -17.21 -6.11
CA LYS A 45 14.32 -18.42 -6.03
C LYS A 45 15.70 -18.19 -5.40
N SER A 46 16.23 -16.94 -5.45
CA SER A 46 17.61 -16.64 -4.99
C SER A 46 17.75 -16.51 -3.48
N ASP A 47 16.73 -16.10 -2.76
CA ASP A 47 16.77 -15.74 -1.33
C ASP A 47 15.55 -16.23 -0.54
N GLY A 48 14.65 -16.98 -1.21
CA GLY A 48 13.46 -17.55 -0.58
C GLY A 48 12.42 -16.51 -0.16
N LEU A 49 12.55 -15.25 -0.59
CA LEU A 49 11.56 -14.21 -0.30
C LEU A 49 10.24 -14.57 -0.99
N SER A 50 9.17 -14.69 -0.20
CA SER A 50 7.81 -14.91 -0.66
C SER A 50 6.91 -13.77 -0.20
N ILE A 51 5.85 -13.51 -0.97
CA ILE A 51 4.75 -12.65 -0.52
C ILE A 51 3.77 -13.56 0.20
N GLN A 52 3.42 -13.22 1.43
CA GLN A 52 2.44 -13.97 2.22
C GLN A 52 1.04 -13.71 1.67
N ASN A 53 0.15 -14.71 1.79
CA ASN A 53 -1.24 -14.66 1.30
C ASN A 53 -1.37 -14.33 -0.21
N ASP A 54 -0.34 -14.67 -1.01
CA ASP A 54 -0.32 -14.46 -2.47
C ASP A 54 -0.75 -15.72 -3.25
N GLY A 55 -1.49 -16.62 -2.60
CA GLY A 55 -2.10 -17.83 -3.16
C GLY A 55 -3.54 -17.59 -3.64
N ASP A 56 -4.32 -18.65 -3.74
CA ASP A 56 -5.74 -18.56 -4.15
C ASP A 56 -6.62 -17.84 -3.12
N GLU A 57 -6.16 -17.76 -1.86
CA GLU A 57 -6.82 -17.06 -0.75
C GLU A 57 -6.83 -15.54 -0.88
N PHE A 58 -6.03 -14.94 -1.77
CA PHE A 58 -5.86 -13.48 -1.83
C PHE A 58 -7.17 -12.72 -2.03
N VAL A 59 -8.17 -13.32 -2.67
CA VAL A 59 -9.50 -12.69 -2.88
C VAL A 59 -10.20 -12.45 -1.56
N ASP A 60 -10.20 -13.45 -0.67
CA ASP A 60 -10.84 -13.35 0.64
C ASP A 60 -10.04 -12.41 1.55
N VAL A 61 -8.70 -12.50 1.51
CA VAL A 61 -7.81 -11.58 2.26
C VAL A 61 -8.07 -10.11 1.88
N ILE A 62 -8.21 -9.79 0.59
CA ILE A 62 -8.51 -8.43 0.14
C ILE A 62 -9.91 -8.01 0.62
N ARG A 63 -10.92 -8.87 0.42
CA ARG A 63 -12.29 -8.56 0.82
C ARG A 63 -12.37 -8.27 2.31
N ASP A 64 -11.85 -9.17 3.13
CA ASP A 64 -11.90 -9.08 4.58
C ASP A 64 -11.17 -7.84 5.08
N ALA A 65 -9.92 -7.61 4.63
CA ALA A 65 -9.14 -6.45 5.03
C ALA A 65 -9.80 -5.13 4.63
N ILE A 66 -10.24 -4.98 3.38
CA ILE A 66 -10.84 -3.72 2.89
C ILE A 66 -12.17 -3.43 3.59
N SER A 67 -12.95 -4.46 3.94
CA SER A 67 -14.23 -4.31 4.64
C SER A 67 -14.08 -3.72 6.05
N LEU A 68 -12.89 -3.85 6.67
CA LEU A 68 -12.63 -3.33 8.00
C LEU A 68 -12.35 -1.82 8.04
N ILE A 69 -12.05 -1.20 6.90
CA ILE A 69 -11.83 0.25 6.81
C ILE A 69 -12.95 0.88 5.98
N GLN A 70 -13.80 1.64 6.65
CA GLN A 70 -14.88 2.37 5.98
C GLN A 70 -14.46 3.81 5.73
N CYS A 71 -14.34 4.18 4.46
CA CYS A 71 -14.14 5.55 3.99
C CYS A 71 -14.84 5.73 2.62
N ASP A 72 -14.76 6.92 2.05
CA ASP A 72 -15.36 7.22 0.76
C ASP A 72 -14.37 7.19 -0.42
N THR A 73 -13.10 6.96 -0.14
CA THR A 73 -12.04 7.08 -1.15
C THR A 73 -11.06 5.91 -1.05
N TYR A 74 -10.95 5.15 -2.13
CA TYR A 74 -10.03 4.01 -2.21
C TYR A 74 -9.19 4.09 -3.48
N PHE A 75 -7.90 3.79 -3.33
CA PHE A 75 -6.97 3.46 -4.39
C PHE A 75 -6.40 2.07 -4.11
N ILE A 76 -6.75 1.09 -4.93
CA ILE A 76 -6.34 -0.30 -4.73
C ILE A 76 -5.53 -0.75 -5.93
N CYS A 77 -4.26 -1.09 -5.69
CA CYS A 77 -3.35 -1.58 -6.71
C CYS A 77 -3.67 -3.03 -7.10
N GLY A 78 -3.40 -3.38 -8.34
CA GLY A 78 -3.54 -4.75 -8.82
C GLY A 78 -2.97 -4.96 -10.22
N ASP A 79 -3.16 -6.16 -10.75
CA ASP A 79 -2.65 -6.57 -12.06
C ASP A 79 -3.78 -6.94 -13.02
N ALA A 80 -3.58 -6.67 -14.31
CA ALA A 80 -4.57 -6.94 -15.35
C ALA A 80 -4.96 -8.42 -15.45
N LYS A 81 -4.05 -9.37 -15.15
CA LYS A 81 -4.33 -10.81 -15.20
C LYS A 81 -5.31 -11.27 -14.13
N THR A 82 -5.28 -10.62 -12.97
CA THR A 82 -6.14 -10.94 -11.83
C THR A 82 -7.26 -9.91 -11.61
N ALA A 83 -7.42 -8.95 -12.51
CA ALA A 83 -8.38 -7.84 -12.41
C ALA A 83 -9.80 -8.29 -12.04
N ARG A 84 -10.30 -9.36 -12.69
CA ARG A 84 -11.64 -9.89 -12.37
C ARG A 84 -11.75 -10.35 -10.90
N LYS A 85 -10.73 -11.02 -10.38
CA LYS A 85 -10.71 -11.48 -9.00
C LYS A 85 -10.67 -10.29 -8.02
N PHE A 86 -9.90 -9.25 -8.35
CA PHE A 86 -9.87 -8.00 -7.58
C PHE A 86 -11.23 -7.31 -7.53
N LEU A 87 -11.92 -7.17 -8.66
CA LEU A 87 -13.24 -6.55 -8.72
C LEU A 87 -14.29 -7.36 -7.94
N ILE A 88 -14.18 -8.70 -7.93
CA ILE A 88 -15.02 -9.56 -7.07
C ILE A 88 -14.70 -9.32 -5.58
N ALA A 89 -13.42 -9.23 -5.20
CA ALA A 89 -13.02 -8.98 -3.82
C ALA A 89 -13.51 -7.62 -3.30
N THR A 90 -13.66 -6.64 -4.18
CA THR A 90 -14.04 -5.26 -3.86
C THR A 90 -15.46 -4.89 -4.30
N GLU A 91 -16.31 -5.87 -4.66
CA GLU A 91 -17.67 -5.62 -5.16
C GLU A 91 -18.56 -4.81 -4.21
N HIS A 92 -18.30 -4.91 -2.90
CA HIS A 92 -19.00 -4.13 -1.88
C HIS A 92 -18.74 -2.61 -1.95
N LEU A 93 -17.67 -2.18 -2.66
CA LEU A 93 -17.38 -0.77 -2.92
C LEU A 93 -18.14 -0.23 -4.15
N GLY A 94 -18.85 -1.10 -4.90
CA GLY A 94 -19.47 -0.76 -6.18
C GLY A 94 -18.45 -0.62 -7.31
N GLU A 95 -18.88 0.03 -8.41
CA GLU A 95 -18.04 0.21 -9.59
C GLU A 95 -16.95 1.26 -9.35
N PRO A 96 -15.69 1.00 -9.75
CA PRO A 96 -14.64 2.00 -9.67
C PRO A 96 -14.93 3.19 -10.60
N LYS A 97 -14.67 4.40 -10.12
CA LYS A 97 -14.85 5.64 -10.88
C LYS A 97 -13.80 5.80 -11.97
N SER A 98 -12.61 5.25 -11.77
CA SER A 98 -11.52 5.32 -12.74
C SER A 98 -10.53 4.17 -12.52
N THR A 99 -9.79 3.87 -13.57
CA THR A 99 -8.63 2.98 -13.52
C THR A 99 -7.41 3.78 -13.94
N ILE A 100 -6.43 3.88 -13.05
CA ILE A 100 -5.13 4.49 -13.33
C ILE A 100 -4.21 3.38 -13.83
N VAL A 101 -3.54 3.61 -14.93
CA VAL A 101 -2.58 2.68 -15.55
C VAL A 101 -1.18 3.16 -15.26
N TRP A 102 -0.44 2.44 -14.44
CA TRP A 102 0.98 2.68 -14.26
C TRP A 102 1.78 1.93 -15.33
N VAL A 103 2.38 2.68 -16.26
CA VAL A 103 3.21 2.14 -17.33
C VAL A 103 4.66 2.07 -16.87
N LYS A 104 5.24 0.86 -16.99
CA LYS A 104 6.63 0.54 -16.65
C LYS A 104 7.48 0.46 -17.92
N PRO A 105 8.77 0.82 -17.90
CA PRO A 105 9.66 0.55 -19.02
C PRO A 105 9.73 -0.96 -19.31
N ILE A 106 9.68 -1.33 -20.58
CA ILE A 106 9.88 -2.71 -21.01
C ILE A 106 11.35 -3.07 -20.77
N GLN A 107 11.60 -4.06 -19.91
CA GLN A 107 12.97 -4.49 -19.57
C GLN A 107 13.44 -5.69 -20.38
N HIS A 108 12.51 -6.60 -20.71
CA HIS A 108 12.80 -7.83 -21.44
C HIS A 108 11.71 -8.08 -22.48
N ARG A 109 12.06 -8.79 -23.55
CA ARG A 109 11.11 -9.18 -24.60
C ARG A 109 11.03 -10.71 -24.64
N MET A 110 10.24 -11.28 -23.74
CA MET A 110 10.08 -12.74 -23.60
C MET A 110 8.68 -13.23 -23.94
N HIS A 111 7.71 -12.32 -24.03
CA HIS A 111 6.31 -12.65 -24.31
C HIS A 111 5.84 -11.98 -25.61
N ARG A 112 4.78 -12.54 -26.21
CA ARG A 112 4.15 -11.92 -27.39
C ARG A 112 3.67 -10.50 -27.10
N PHE A 113 3.11 -10.29 -25.92
CA PHE A 113 2.76 -8.98 -25.37
C PHE A 113 3.40 -8.87 -23.99
N GLU A 114 4.40 -8.02 -23.88
CA GLU A 114 5.14 -7.85 -22.64
C GLU A 114 4.31 -7.09 -21.61
N PRO A 115 4.13 -7.62 -20.38
CA PRO A 115 3.36 -6.96 -19.34
C PRO A 115 4.12 -5.74 -18.79
N CYS A 116 3.87 -4.57 -19.36
CA CYS A 116 4.55 -3.32 -19.02
C CYS A 116 3.71 -2.37 -18.16
N HIS A 117 2.60 -2.83 -17.60
CA HIS A 117 1.74 -1.97 -16.76
C HIS A 117 1.18 -2.70 -15.54
N GLU A 118 0.75 -1.93 -14.56
CA GLU A 118 -0.08 -2.33 -13.44
C GLU A 118 -1.26 -1.38 -13.34
N LEU A 119 -2.31 -1.79 -12.63
CA LEU A 119 -3.56 -1.05 -12.50
C LEU A 119 -3.73 -0.52 -11.07
N ILE A 120 -4.40 0.63 -10.95
CA ILE A 120 -4.89 1.14 -9.67
C ILE A 120 -6.35 1.51 -9.89
N TRP A 121 -7.25 0.83 -9.22
CA TRP A 121 -8.67 1.17 -9.25
C TRP A 121 -8.97 2.24 -8.22
N TYR A 122 -9.75 3.22 -8.64
CA TYR A 122 -10.15 4.37 -7.83
C TYR A 122 -11.64 4.35 -7.58
N TRP A 123 -12.00 4.41 -6.31
CA TRP A 123 -13.35 4.75 -5.83
C TRP A 123 -13.26 6.06 -5.05
N GLY A 124 -14.23 6.93 -5.22
CA GLY A 124 -14.26 8.22 -4.52
C GLY A 124 -15.41 9.10 -5.00
N ASP A 125 -15.56 10.25 -4.37
CA ASP A 125 -16.46 11.26 -4.82
C ASP A 125 -15.88 12.06 -6.02
N ASN A 126 -16.73 12.86 -6.66
CA ASN A 126 -16.33 13.78 -7.72
C ASN A 126 -15.80 15.12 -7.15
N GLY A 127 -15.18 15.10 -5.95
CA GLY A 127 -14.69 16.26 -5.22
C GLY A 127 -13.96 17.32 -6.06
N ASN A 128 -12.98 18.00 -5.51
CA ASN A 128 -12.21 19.02 -6.25
C ASN A 128 -11.65 18.46 -7.55
N PRO A 129 -11.85 19.14 -8.69
CA PRO A 129 -11.42 18.63 -9.98
C PRO A 129 -9.89 18.45 -10.00
N PHE A 130 -9.45 17.22 -10.14
CA PHE A 130 -8.07 16.87 -10.42
C PHE A 130 -7.95 16.58 -11.91
N TYR A 131 -7.28 17.47 -12.65
CA TYR A 131 -7.10 17.35 -14.10
C TYR A 131 -5.82 16.55 -14.43
N GLY A 132 -5.68 15.37 -13.85
CA GLY A 132 -4.56 14.47 -14.12
C GLY A 132 -4.90 13.42 -15.18
N SER A 133 -3.86 12.83 -15.78
CA SER A 133 -4.01 11.68 -16.66
C SER A 133 -4.26 10.41 -15.85
N ASN A 134 -5.13 9.52 -16.33
CA ASN A 134 -5.21 8.17 -15.78
C ASN A 134 -4.10 7.22 -16.30
N VAL A 135 -3.14 7.74 -17.04
CA VAL A 135 -1.92 7.02 -17.44
C VAL A 135 -0.73 7.69 -16.79
N PHE A 136 0.01 6.94 -15.98
CA PHE A 136 1.19 7.40 -15.26
C PHE A 136 2.42 6.59 -15.70
N GLN A 137 3.51 7.25 -16.04
CA GLN A 137 4.75 6.60 -16.46
C GLN A 137 5.81 6.81 -15.38
N ALA A 138 6.30 5.72 -14.82
CA ALA A 138 7.40 5.74 -13.86
C ALA A 138 8.21 4.46 -13.92
N LYS A 139 9.50 4.56 -13.65
CA LYS A 139 10.35 3.38 -13.47
C LYS A 139 10.02 2.70 -12.16
N ARG A 140 10.07 1.36 -12.16
CA ARG A 140 10.03 0.60 -10.91
C ARG A 140 11.25 0.96 -10.07
N GLU A 141 11.07 1.23 -8.79
CA GLU A 141 12.21 1.31 -7.88
C GLU A 141 12.87 -0.07 -7.74
N ILE A 142 14.15 -0.14 -8.09
CA ILE A 142 14.93 -1.38 -7.93
C ILE A 142 15.53 -1.35 -6.53
N ASN A 143 14.96 -2.15 -5.63
CA ASN A 143 15.55 -2.36 -4.31
C ASN A 143 15.83 -3.85 -4.11
N LYS A 144 17.03 -4.17 -3.57
CA LYS A 144 17.43 -5.56 -3.30
C LYS A 144 16.60 -6.22 -2.19
N THR A 145 15.97 -5.41 -1.34
CA THR A 145 15.25 -5.87 -0.15
C THR A 145 13.76 -6.13 -0.37
N HIS A 146 13.15 -5.58 -1.44
CA HIS A 146 11.74 -5.83 -1.74
C HIS A 146 11.52 -5.88 -3.26
N PRO A 147 10.92 -6.98 -3.77
CA PRO A 147 10.83 -7.22 -5.22
C PRO A 147 9.80 -6.36 -5.95
N THR A 148 8.79 -5.84 -5.25
CA THR A 148 7.60 -5.21 -5.85
C THR A 148 7.30 -3.81 -5.29
N ILE A 149 8.36 -3.00 -5.08
CA ILE A 149 8.18 -1.64 -4.53
C ILE A 149 7.43 -0.76 -5.53
N LYS A 150 6.36 -0.11 -5.07
CA LYS A 150 5.68 0.94 -5.84
C LYS A 150 6.51 2.23 -5.79
N PRO A 151 6.64 2.94 -6.92
CA PRO A 151 7.27 4.25 -6.95
C PRO A 151 6.56 5.24 -6.03
N ILE A 152 7.33 5.97 -5.21
CA ILE A 152 6.77 6.98 -4.31
C ILE A 152 6.01 8.04 -5.12
N GLU A 153 6.55 8.47 -6.26
CA GLU A 153 5.93 9.45 -7.16
C GLU A 153 4.55 9.03 -7.69
N LEU A 154 4.33 7.72 -7.92
CA LEU A 154 3.02 7.18 -8.30
C LEU A 154 2.01 7.31 -7.16
N ILE A 155 2.44 6.95 -5.94
CA ILE A 155 1.60 7.06 -4.75
C ILE A 155 1.28 8.52 -4.47
N GLU A 156 2.27 9.40 -4.51
CA GLU A 156 2.06 10.84 -4.35
C GLU A 156 1.08 11.40 -5.39
N TYR A 157 1.16 10.93 -6.64
CA TYR A 157 0.23 11.33 -7.69
C TYR A 157 -1.22 11.00 -7.30
N CYS A 158 -1.47 9.78 -6.85
CA CYS A 158 -2.79 9.37 -6.37
C CYS A 158 -3.21 10.16 -5.13
N LEU A 159 -2.34 10.32 -4.15
CA LEU A 159 -2.65 11.07 -2.94
C LEU A 159 -2.96 12.55 -3.24
N LYS A 160 -2.20 13.21 -4.11
CA LYS A 160 -2.41 14.62 -4.50
C LYS A 160 -3.73 14.83 -5.23
N SER A 161 -4.30 13.80 -5.88
CA SER A 161 -5.58 13.90 -6.58
C SER A 161 -6.79 14.11 -5.66
N VAL A 162 -6.63 13.89 -4.35
CA VAL A 162 -7.69 14.00 -3.35
C VAL A 162 -7.22 14.82 -2.14
N ASN A 163 -8.16 15.56 -1.52
CA ASN A 163 -7.85 16.36 -0.32
C ASN A 163 -8.17 15.55 0.94
N LYS A 164 -7.37 14.54 1.23
CA LYS A 164 -7.54 13.62 2.37
C LYS A 164 -6.27 13.65 3.23
N LYS A 165 -6.39 13.56 4.55
CA LYS A 165 -5.27 13.71 5.50
C LYS A 165 -4.80 12.41 6.11
N LEU A 166 -5.72 11.53 6.50
CA LEU A 166 -5.41 10.23 7.09
C LEU A 166 -5.54 9.12 6.04
N VAL A 167 -4.41 8.57 5.65
CA VAL A 167 -4.29 7.45 4.70
C VAL A 167 -4.20 6.15 5.49
N ALA A 168 -5.03 5.17 5.17
CA ALA A 168 -4.87 3.80 5.66
C ALA A 168 -4.26 2.92 4.57
N ASP A 169 -3.31 2.05 4.96
CA ASP A 169 -2.73 1.03 4.11
C ASP A 169 -2.55 -0.27 4.89
N LEU A 170 -3.36 -1.26 4.56
CA LEU A 170 -3.38 -2.55 5.28
C LEU A 170 -2.36 -3.57 4.74
N PHE A 171 -1.60 -3.22 3.68
CA PHE A 171 -0.56 -4.06 3.07
C PHE A 171 0.68 -3.21 2.79
N LEU A 172 1.28 -2.65 3.86
CA LEU A 172 2.25 -1.57 3.75
C LEU A 172 3.58 -1.99 3.08
N GLY A 173 3.91 -3.28 3.11
CA GLY A 173 5.10 -3.84 2.51
C GLY A 173 6.38 -3.13 2.98
N SER A 174 7.11 -2.51 2.06
CA SER A 174 8.31 -1.73 2.41
C SER A 174 8.03 -0.29 2.85
N GLY A 175 6.77 0.13 2.98
CA GLY A 175 6.36 1.43 3.52
C GLY A 175 6.34 2.59 2.52
N SER A 176 6.21 2.33 1.22
CA SER A 176 6.17 3.41 0.22
C SER A 176 5.01 4.37 0.44
N THR A 177 3.84 3.86 0.86
CA THR A 177 2.66 4.68 1.19
C THR A 177 2.94 5.59 2.39
N MET A 178 3.61 5.08 3.43
CA MET A 178 3.96 5.89 4.61
C MET A 178 4.96 6.99 4.24
N VAL A 179 5.97 6.69 3.42
CA VAL A 179 6.94 7.67 2.92
C VAL A 179 6.25 8.75 2.09
N ALA A 180 5.42 8.38 1.13
CA ALA A 180 4.66 9.33 0.30
C ALA A 180 3.74 10.22 1.14
N SER A 181 3.03 9.63 2.11
CA SER A 181 2.17 10.35 3.03
C SER A 181 2.95 11.37 3.85
N HIS A 182 4.10 10.97 4.40
CA HIS A 182 4.98 11.85 5.18
C HIS A 182 5.46 13.05 4.35
N GLN A 183 5.94 12.81 3.12
CA GLN A 183 6.39 13.86 2.21
C GLN A 183 5.28 14.86 1.84
N LEU A 184 4.03 14.43 1.89
CA LEU A 184 2.84 15.26 1.64
C LEU A 184 2.22 15.85 2.92
N ASN A 185 2.88 15.76 4.07
CA ASN A 185 2.36 16.18 5.38
C ASN A 185 0.98 15.56 5.69
N ARG A 186 0.85 14.26 5.40
CA ARG A 186 -0.33 13.44 5.71
C ARG A 186 0.04 12.37 6.71
N LYS A 187 -0.94 11.91 7.49
CA LYS A 187 -0.77 10.75 8.37
C LYS A 187 -0.96 9.46 7.56
N CYS A 188 -0.21 8.42 7.91
CA CYS A 188 -0.40 7.07 7.40
C CYS A 188 -0.52 6.10 8.55
N TYR A 189 -1.63 5.37 8.60
CA TYR A 189 -1.84 4.25 9.52
C TYR A 189 -1.78 2.97 8.71
N GLY A 190 -0.76 2.16 8.95
CA GLY A 190 -0.48 1.01 8.12
C GLY A 190 -0.22 -0.28 8.87
N MET A 191 -0.53 -1.38 8.22
CA MET A 191 -0.24 -2.74 8.69
C MET A 191 0.76 -3.44 7.79
N GLU A 192 1.57 -4.27 8.42
CA GLU A 192 2.49 -5.16 7.73
C GLU A 192 2.57 -6.48 8.49
N LEU A 193 2.43 -7.58 7.78
CA LEU A 193 2.40 -8.92 8.38
C LEU A 193 3.78 -9.40 8.78
N ASP A 194 4.80 -9.14 7.95
CA ASP A 194 6.18 -9.57 8.21
C ASP A 194 6.94 -8.57 9.10
N PRO A 195 7.36 -8.97 10.31
CA PRO A 195 8.12 -8.10 11.20
C PRO A 195 9.44 -7.60 10.60
N LYS A 196 10.02 -8.30 9.62
CA LYS A 196 11.22 -7.83 8.90
C LYS A 196 10.90 -6.58 8.08
N TYR A 197 9.75 -6.55 7.40
CA TYR A 197 9.33 -5.37 6.66
C TYR A 197 8.93 -4.23 7.58
N CYS A 198 8.35 -4.51 8.74
CA CYS A 198 8.14 -3.46 9.76
C CYS A 198 9.47 -2.76 10.12
N GLN A 199 10.57 -3.53 10.26
CA GLN A 199 11.88 -2.93 10.52
C GLN A 199 12.40 -2.11 9.32
N VAL A 200 12.15 -2.58 8.08
CA VAL A 200 12.49 -1.83 6.86
C VAL A 200 11.76 -0.48 6.83
N ILE A 201 10.47 -0.47 7.18
CA ILE A 201 9.66 0.77 7.25
C ILE A 201 10.27 1.75 8.25
N ILE A 202 10.58 1.28 9.46
CA ILE A 202 11.20 2.09 10.51
C ILE A 202 12.52 2.69 10.04
N ASP A 203 13.38 1.89 9.42
CA ASP A 203 14.69 2.33 8.93
C ASP A 203 14.55 3.33 7.77
N ARG A 204 13.55 3.15 6.88
CA ARG A 204 13.23 4.13 5.82
C ARG A 204 12.77 5.46 6.39
N MET A 205 11.88 5.44 7.36
CA MET A 205 11.37 6.67 7.98
C MET A 205 12.46 7.41 8.74
N ARG A 206 13.34 6.73 9.46
CA ARG A 206 14.53 7.33 10.09
C ARG A 206 15.50 7.92 9.08
N LYS A 207 15.68 7.27 7.92
CA LYS A 207 16.53 7.80 6.85
C LYS A 207 15.92 9.05 6.21
N LEU A 208 14.59 9.09 6.09
CA LEU A 208 13.86 10.23 5.52
C LEU A 208 13.88 11.42 6.47
N GLU A 209 13.65 11.19 7.74
CA GLU A 209 13.67 12.19 8.80
C GLU A 209 14.45 11.66 10.03
N PRO A 210 15.75 11.96 10.14
CA PRO A 210 16.59 11.45 11.24
C PRO A 210 16.14 11.84 12.64
N THR A 211 15.36 12.91 12.76
CA THR A 211 14.84 13.43 14.04
C THR A 211 13.47 12.87 14.41
N ILE A 212 12.90 12.02 13.55
CA ILE A 212 11.56 11.46 13.78
C ILE A 212 11.51 10.64 15.07
N LYS A 213 10.58 10.98 15.94
CA LYS A 213 10.38 10.24 17.20
C LYS A 213 9.65 8.92 16.88
N ILE A 214 10.18 7.83 17.40
CA ILE A 214 9.57 6.51 17.25
C ILE A 214 9.33 5.92 18.62
N LYS A 215 8.09 5.46 18.84
CA LYS A 215 7.71 4.69 20.02
C LYS A 215 7.29 3.28 19.63
N ARG A 216 7.56 2.33 20.52
CA ARG A 216 7.06 0.96 20.43
C ARG A 216 6.21 0.68 21.65
N ASN A 217 4.92 0.43 21.44
CA ASN A 217 3.95 0.21 22.54
C ASN A 217 3.96 1.32 23.59
N GLY A 218 4.11 2.59 23.17
CA GLY A 218 4.12 3.77 24.04
C GLY A 218 5.50 4.17 24.59
N GLU A 219 6.52 3.30 24.50
CA GLU A 219 7.88 3.56 24.97
C GLU A 219 8.80 4.00 23.84
N ASP A 220 9.76 4.88 24.13
CA ASP A 220 10.72 5.35 23.14
C ASP A 220 11.53 4.20 22.55
N TYR A 221 11.49 4.07 21.22
CA TYR A 221 12.18 3.02 20.49
C TYR A 221 13.53 3.50 19.99
N VAL A 222 14.56 3.15 20.75
CA VAL A 222 15.96 3.35 20.35
C VAL A 222 16.46 2.05 19.72
N LYS A 223 17.01 2.12 18.50
CA LYS A 223 17.61 0.94 17.86
C LYS A 223 18.82 0.55 18.72
N ALA A 224 18.85 -0.69 19.21
CA ALA A 224 20.08 -1.24 19.78
C ALA A 224 21.17 -1.18 18.70
N ILE A 225 22.31 -0.57 19.06
CA ILE A 225 23.50 -0.41 18.22
C ILE A 225 24.12 -1.76 17.94
#